data_6aa891950f28ce58639787a9732f00c6
#
_entry.id   6aa891950f28ce58639787a9732f00c6
#
_cell.length_a   1.000
_cell.length_b   1.000
_cell.length_c   1.000
_cell.angle_alpha   90.00
_cell.angle_beta   90.00
_cell.angle_gamma   90.00
#
_symmetry.space_group_name_H-M   'P 1'
#
loop_
_entity.id
_entity.type
_entity.pdbx_description
1 polymer ?
#
loop_
_entity_poly.entity_id
_entity_poly.type
_entity_poly.pdbx_seq_one_letter_code
_entity_poly.pdbx_strand_id
1 'polypeptide(L)'
;MTPANYGSVFSCCLFSSLMMLYLYVFCRSKRFILRNGTFVIYLAVGVVTIRMLLPWNFHFAANVESHKILPFLFDLLRVKILSVEFLTILVIVFCFGSCLRLALYFYKLVRYRHLLHQLDPLDDIRILRIFSDILEEYHCTKQILIYQVPGLSSPAISGLIHPVILLPDREYSDQDLRFIFMHELNHYLHHDLWKSFFWELVVCIYWWNPLSYMIRRLIKDTAEYANDIRLTKDRDELTRTNYMLSLLNTSKQTHTFHTLPTLHFQEGTILNIEKRCDLINDSPKIRRNLFSQFIHIGSISLLFTLSLCFIFQPRSPAPSYDNDGTVIFDKPDSSNSFYIKRKDGKGYDLYVKHEDAFINSGIIENPEDYKGPKIYSSKKEATKFYENIK
;
A
#
# COMPACT_ATOMS: atom_id res chain seq x y z
N MET A 1 -10.75 13.38 -17.40
CA MET A 1 -9.61 13.03 -16.51
C MET A 1 -8.45 13.91 -16.90
N THR A 2 -7.88 14.63 -15.94
CA THR A 2 -6.67 15.42 -16.16
C THR A 2 -5.44 14.56 -15.86
N PRO A 3 -4.29 14.77 -16.52
CA PRO A 3 -3.07 14.05 -16.23
C PRO A 3 -2.69 14.24 -14.75
N ALA A 4 -2.09 13.19 -14.17
CA ALA A 4 -1.64 13.23 -12.79
C ALA A 4 -0.56 14.32 -12.63
N ASN A 5 -0.79 15.26 -11.73
CA ASN A 5 0.19 16.25 -11.34
C ASN A 5 0.84 15.85 -9.99
N TYR A 6 1.87 16.56 -9.57
CA TYR A 6 2.59 16.27 -8.32
C TYR A 6 1.67 16.31 -7.09
N GLY A 7 0.70 17.25 -7.07
CA GLY A 7 -0.29 17.37 -6.01
C GLY A 7 -1.20 16.14 -5.91
N SER A 8 -1.59 15.56 -7.05
CA SER A 8 -2.42 14.35 -7.06
C SER A 8 -1.68 13.11 -6.56
N VAL A 9 -0.39 12.97 -6.93
CA VAL A 9 0.45 11.87 -6.41
C VAL A 9 0.63 12.02 -4.90
N PHE A 10 0.92 13.23 -4.42
CA PHE A 10 1.04 13.52 -3.00
C PHE A 10 -0.26 13.20 -2.24
N SER A 11 -1.41 13.69 -2.74
CA SER A 11 -2.73 13.44 -2.13
C SER A 11 -3.07 11.95 -2.13
N CYS A 12 -2.76 11.24 -3.21
CA CYS A 12 -2.92 9.79 -3.31
C CYS A 12 -2.10 9.06 -2.23
N CYS A 13 -0.82 9.38 -2.08
CA CYS A 13 0.05 8.79 -1.06
C CYS A 13 -0.44 9.12 0.36
N LEU A 14 -0.88 10.34 0.61
CA LEU A 14 -1.38 10.77 1.91
C LEU A 14 -2.65 10.02 2.30
N PHE A 15 -3.68 10.07 1.45
CA PHE A 15 -4.96 9.43 1.75
C PHE A 15 -4.87 7.90 1.79
N SER A 16 -4.10 7.27 0.89
CA SER A 16 -3.89 5.83 0.96
C SER A 16 -3.16 5.43 2.24
N SER A 17 -2.18 6.23 2.70
CA SER A 17 -1.50 5.99 3.98
C SER A 17 -2.44 6.16 5.17
N LEU A 18 -3.34 7.16 5.17
CA LEU A 18 -4.37 7.32 6.20
C LEU A 18 -5.34 6.13 6.23
N MET A 19 -5.79 5.65 5.06
CA MET A 19 -6.66 4.48 4.96
C MET A 19 -5.94 3.21 5.43
N MET A 20 -4.66 3.03 5.11
CA MET A 20 -3.84 1.92 5.60
C MET A 20 -3.70 1.97 7.12
N LEU A 21 -3.43 3.14 7.68
CA LEU A 21 -3.34 3.33 9.13
C LEU A 21 -4.67 3.01 9.82
N TYR A 22 -5.79 3.49 9.26
CA TYR A 22 -7.13 3.16 9.73
C TYR A 22 -7.34 1.65 9.81
N LEU A 23 -7.07 0.93 8.71
CA LEU A 23 -7.20 -0.52 8.67
C LEU A 23 -6.31 -1.20 9.71
N TYR A 24 -5.06 -0.81 9.80
CA TYR A 24 -4.13 -1.39 10.76
C TYR A 24 -4.61 -1.25 12.21
N VAL A 25 -5.09 -0.06 12.59
CA VAL A 25 -5.58 0.20 13.95
C VAL A 25 -6.80 -0.66 14.28
N PHE A 26 -7.80 -0.70 13.39
CA PHE A 26 -9.03 -1.43 13.66
C PHE A 26 -8.87 -2.96 13.56
N CYS A 27 -8.12 -3.46 12.58
CA CYS A 27 -7.92 -4.90 12.39
C CYS A 27 -7.01 -5.54 13.46
N ARG A 28 -6.37 -4.73 14.31
CA ARG A 28 -5.65 -5.25 15.48
C ARG A 28 -6.61 -5.87 16.51
N SER A 29 -7.85 -5.40 16.57
CA SER A 29 -8.86 -5.87 17.52
C SER A 29 -9.53 -7.17 17.05
N LYS A 30 -9.50 -8.24 17.87
CA LYS A 30 -10.22 -9.48 17.58
C LYS A 30 -11.74 -9.27 17.49
N ARG A 31 -12.30 -8.37 18.32
CA ARG A 31 -13.74 -8.03 18.27
C ARG A 31 -14.13 -7.40 16.94
N PHE A 32 -13.26 -6.58 16.37
CA PHE A 32 -13.49 -6.00 15.05
C PHE A 32 -13.57 -7.08 13.98
N ILE A 33 -12.61 -8.02 13.95
CA ILE A 33 -12.56 -9.11 12.97
C ILE A 33 -13.83 -9.98 13.05
N LEU A 34 -14.23 -10.39 14.26
CA LEU A 34 -15.39 -11.25 14.46
C LEU A 34 -16.73 -10.55 14.15
N ARG A 35 -16.87 -9.26 14.50
CA ARG A 35 -18.13 -8.51 14.26
C ARG A 35 -18.31 -8.11 12.80
N ASN A 36 -17.22 -7.77 12.10
CA ASN A 36 -17.27 -7.27 10.73
C ASN A 36 -17.03 -8.38 9.69
N GLY A 37 -16.31 -9.42 10.07
CA GLY A 37 -15.91 -10.50 9.18
C GLY A 37 -14.75 -10.11 8.28
N THR A 38 -14.10 -11.12 7.72
CA THR A 38 -12.90 -10.96 6.88
C THR A 38 -13.20 -10.33 5.52
N PHE A 39 -14.44 -10.47 5.02
CA PHE A 39 -14.85 -9.84 3.74
C PHE A 39 -14.71 -8.31 3.77
N VAL A 40 -15.14 -7.66 4.86
CA VAL A 40 -15.03 -6.19 5.01
C VAL A 40 -13.56 -5.75 4.97
N ILE A 41 -12.67 -6.53 5.56
CA ILE A 41 -11.23 -6.25 5.55
C ILE A 41 -10.68 -6.34 4.13
N TYR A 42 -11.00 -7.41 3.39
CA TYR A 42 -10.54 -7.56 2.00
C TYR A 42 -11.11 -6.48 1.07
N LEU A 43 -12.38 -6.11 1.25
CA LEU A 43 -13.00 -5.02 0.50
C LEU A 43 -12.26 -3.71 0.76
N ALA A 44 -12.00 -3.40 2.02
CA ALA A 44 -11.29 -2.20 2.43
C ALA A 44 -9.86 -2.14 1.89
N VAL A 45 -9.13 -3.26 1.97
CA VAL A 45 -7.79 -3.40 1.37
C VAL A 45 -7.86 -3.20 -0.16
N GLY A 46 -8.88 -3.74 -0.83
CA GLY A 46 -9.10 -3.54 -2.26
C GLY A 46 -9.27 -2.06 -2.62
N VAL A 47 -10.09 -1.33 -1.87
CA VAL A 47 -10.30 0.13 -2.05
C VAL A 47 -8.98 0.90 -1.88
N VAL A 48 -8.22 0.60 -0.83
CA VAL A 48 -6.89 1.22 -0.62
C VAL A 48 -5.96 0.94 -1.79
N THR A 49 -5.92 -0.32 -2.26
CA THR A 49 -5.09 -0.73 -3.39
C THR A 49 -5.44 0.01 -4.67
N ILE A 50 -6.73 0.13 -4.97
CA ILE A 50 -7.21 0.89 -6.13
C ILE A 50 -6.71 2.34 -6.04
N ARG A 51 -6.84 2.96 -4.87
CA ARG A 51 -6.37 4.34 -4.69
C ARG A 51 -4.86 4.49 -4.82
N MET A 52 -4.10 3.51 -4.33
CA MET A 52 -2.64 3.51 -4.47
C MET A 52 -2.18 3.42 -5.92
N LEU A 53 -2.81 2.53 -6.70
CA LEU A 53 -2.39 2.26 -8.07
C LEU A 53 -2.89 3.32 -9.08
N LEU A 54 -3.97 4.05 -8.74
CA LEU A 54 -4.64 4.96 -9.66
C LEU A 54 -4.68 6.39 -9.09
N PRO A 55 -3.62 7.20 -9.28
CA PRO A 55 -3.57 8.59 -8.85
C PRO A 55 -4.38 9.51 -9.79
N TRP A 56 -5.62 9.10 -10.10
CA TRP A 56 -6.48 9.85 -11.01
C TRP A 56 -6.98 11.16 -10.39
N ASN A 57 -7.06 12.18 -11.23
CA ASN A 57 -7.70 13.45 -10.93
C ASN A 57 -9.04 13.54 -11.65
N PHE A 58 -10.04 14.03 -10.95
CA PHE A 58 -11.34 14.31 -11.52
C PHE A 58 -11.53 15.83 -11.65
N HIS A 59 -12.27 16.26 -12.65
CA HIS A 59 -12.54 17.69 -12.89
C HIS A 59 -13.28 18.40 -11.75
N PHE A 60 -13.98 17.63 -10.90
CA PHE A 60 -14.69 18.16 -9.74
C PHE A 60 -13.82 18.27 -8.48
N ALA A 61 -12.57 17.81 -8.54
CA ALA A 61 -11.69 17.85 -7.38
C ALA A 61 -11.32 19.30 -7.03
N ALA A 62 -11.56 19.66 -5.78
CA ALA A 62 -11.18 20.95 -5.24
C ALA A 62 -9.68 20.98 -4.93
N ASN A 63 -9.02 22.01 -5.41
CA ASN A 63 -7.62 22.24 -5.09
C ASN A 63 -7.53 22.90 -3.70
N VAL A 64 -6.88 22.22 -2.78
CA VAL A 64 -6.57 22.74 -1.44
C VAL A 64 -5.17 23.34 -1.49
N GLU A 65 -5.12 24.67 -1.53
CA GLU A 65 -3.85 25.39 -1.59
C GLU A 65 -3.20 25.46 -0.21
N SER A 66 -1.96 25.03 -0.13
CA SER A 66 -1.14 25.18 1.07
C SER A 66 -0.20 26.37 0.89
N HIS A 67 -0.18 27.26 1.89
CA HIS A 67 0.64 28.48 1.84
C HIS A 67 2.07 28.29 2.36
N LYS A 68 2.36 27.28 3.17
CA LYS A 68 3.66 27.13 3.84
C LYS A 68 4.31 25.77 3.63
N ILE A 69 3.58 24.69 3.95
CA ILE A 69 4.17 23.34 4.00
C ILE A 69 4.47 22.81 2.60
N LEU A 70 3.47 22.84 1.71
CA LEU A 70 3.64 22.32 0.36
C LEU A 70 4.60 23.17 -0.50
N PRO A 71 4.53 24.51 -0.51
CA PRO A 71 5.53 25.30 -1.22
C PRO A 71 6.96 24.99 -0.76
N PHE A 72 7.20 24.93 0.56
CA PHE A 72 8.51 24.58 1.11
C PHE A 72 8.97 23.18 0.63
N LEU A 73 8.08 22.19 0.68
CA LEU A 73 8.40 20.83 0.22
C LEU A 73 8.73 20.80 -1.28
N PHE A 74 7.93 21.51 -2.09
CA PHE A 74 8.14 21.57 -3.54
C PHE A 74 9.41 22.36 -3.91
N ASP A 75 9.71 23.44 -3.20
CA ASP A 75 10.96 24.19 -3.37
C ASP A 75 12.16 23.28 -3.05
N LEU A 76 12.08 22.50 -1.97
CA LEU A 76 13.10 21.50 -1.64
C LEU A 76 13.28 20.46 -2.77
N LEU A 77 12.19 19.97 -3.35
CA LEU A 77 12.22 18.99 -4.43
C LEU A 77 12.80 19.54 -5.74
N ARG A 78 12.74 20.88 -5.94
CA ARG A 78 13.31 21.58 -7.10
C ARG A 78 14.76 22.01 -6.92
N VAL A 79 15.35 21.84 -5.74
CA VAL A 79 16.77 22.12 -5.51
C VAL A 79 17.62 21.32 -6.52
N LYS A 80 18.51 22.01 -7.23
CA LYS A 80 19.43 21.37 -8.17
C LYS A 80 20.67 20.86 -7.46
N ILE A 81 20.94 19.58 -7.59
CA ILE A 81 22.18 18.92 -7.12
C ILE A 81 22.92 18.46 -8.37
N LEU A 82 24.14 18.95 -8.58
CA LEU A 82 24.94 18.63 -9.78
C LEU A 82 24.15 18.83 -11.09
N SER A 83 23.43 19.96 -11.21
CA SER A 83 22.61 20.32 -12.38
C SER A 83 21.32 19.49 -12.59
N VAL A 84 21.03 18.52 -11.71
CA VAL A 84 19.82 17.68 -11.75
C VAL A 84 18.89 18.08 -10.62
N GLU A 85 17.59 18.19 -10.87
CA GLU A 85 16.59 18.44 -9.84
C GLU A 85 16.54 17.29 -8.84
N PHE A 86 16.48 17.60 -7.56
CA PHE A 86 16.38 16.59 -6.48
C PHE A 86 15.19 15.65 -6.68
N LEU A 87 14.06 16.14 -7.18
CA LEU A 87 12.91 15.32 -7.53
C LEU A 87 13.25 14.24 -8.55
N THR A 88 14.04 14.58 -9.60
CA THR A 88 14.47 13.61 -10.63
C THR A 88 15.31 12.51 -10.00
N ILE A 89 16.22 12.86 -9.09
CA ILE A 89 17.03 11.88 -8.35
C ILE A 89 16.14 10.96 -7.53
N LEU A 90 15.14 11.51 -6.82
CA LEU A 90 14.19 10.71 -6.04
C LEU A 90 13.38 9.76 -6.93
N VAL A 91 12.91 10.21 -8.08
CA VAL A 91 12.16 9.36 -9.04
C VAL A 91 13.06 8.23 -9.55
N ILE A 92 14.31 8.51 -9.88
CA ILE A 92 15.27 7.49 -10.31
C ILE A 92 15.51 6.46 -9.21
N VAL A 93 15.76 6.91 -7.97
CA VAL A 93 15.94 6.03 -6.80
C VAL A 93 14.69 5.19 -6.55
N PHE A 94 13.50 5.80 -6.65
CA PHE A 94 12.23 5.10 -6.51
C PHE A 94 12.05 4.01 -7.58
N CYS A 95 12.23 4.35 -8.85
CA CYS A 95 12.11 3.40 -9.96
C CYS A 95 13.15 2.29 -9.86
N PHE A 96 14.40 2.63 -9.58
CA PHE A 96 15.48 1.65 -9.41
C PHE A 96 15.19 0.71 -8.24
N GLY A 97 14.80 1.24 -7.08
CA GLY A 97 14.44 0.44 -5.91
C GLY A 97 13.26 -0.49 -6.17
N SER A 98 12.22 -0.02 -6.88
CA SER A 98 11.06 -0.84 -7.28
C SER A 98 11.45 -1.94 -8.26
N CYS A 99 12.23 -1.63 -9.29
CA CYS A 99 12.74 -2.62 -10.25
C CYS A 99 13.62 -3.66 -9.57
N LEU A 100 14.53 -3.23 -8.69
CA LEU A 100 15.38 -4.14 -7.93
C LEU A 100 14.57 -5.08 -7.03
N ARG A 101 13.58 -4.55 -6.32
CA ARG A 101 12.68 -5.35 -5.46
C ARG A 101 11.88 -6.36 -6.27
N LEU A 102 11.33 -5.96 -7.41
CA LEU A 102 10.62 -6.85 -8.33
C LEU A 102 11.54 -7.94 -8.86
N ALA A 103 12.73 -7.58 -9.33
CA ALA A 103 13.72 -8.53 -9.84
C ALA A 103 14.11 -9.55 -8.76
N LEU A 104 14.39 -9.09 -7.52
CA LEU A 104 14.70 -9.98 -6.40
C LEU A 104 13.52 -10.89 -6.02
N TYR A 105 12.29 -10.39 -6.10
CA TYR A 105 11.10 -11.18 -5.85
C TYR A 105 10.93 -12.29 -6.89
N PHE A 106 11.00 -11.96 -8.19
CA PHE A 106 10.92 -12.95 -9.26
C PHE A 106 12.10 -13.93 -9.25
N TYR A 107 13.32 -13.47 -8.96
CA TYR A 107 14.48 -14.35 -8.77
C TYR A 107 14.23 -15.39 -7.66
N LYS A 108 13.67 -14.95 -6.52
CA LYS A 108 13.29 -15.88 -5.44
C LYS A 108 12.24 -16.88 -5.88
N LEU A 109 11.23 -16.47 -6.67
CA LEU A 109 10.20 -17.36 -7.20
C LEU A 109 10.79 -18.42 -8.15
N VAL A 110 11.67 -18.00 -9.06
CA VAL A 110 12.34 -18.92 -10.00
C VAL A 110 13.23 -19.89 -9.24
N ARG A 111 14.05 -19.40 -8.32
CA ARG A 111 14.92 -20.23 -7.48
C ARG A 111 14.12 -21.24 -6.65
N TYR A 112 13.03 -20.80 -6.04
CA TYR A 112 12.12 -21.66 -5.29
C TYR A 112 11.53 -22.77 -6.18
N ARG A 113 11.06 -22.42 -7.38
CA ARG A 113 10.53 -23.39 -8.34
C ARG A 113 11.60 -24.42 -8.76
N HIS A 114 12.83 -23.96 -8.98
CA HIS A 114 13.95 -24.86 -9.30
C HIS A 114 14.25 -25.83 -8.15
N LEU A 115 14.22 -25.37 -6.91
CA LEU A 115 14.40 -26.23 -5.73
C LEU A 115 13.28 -27.27 -5.62
N LEU A 116 12.02 -26.91 -5.89
CA LEU A 116 10.91 -27.87 -5.89
C LEU A 116 11.08 -28.97 -6.94
N HIS A 117 11.62 -28.65 -8.10
CA HIS A 117 11.89 -29.66 -9.15
C HIS A 117 13.00 -30.66 -8.80
N GLN A 118 13.79 -30.39 -7.76
CA GLN A 118 14.82 -31.32 -7.28
C GLN A 118 14.32 -32.27 -6.18
N LEU A 119 13.09 -32.05 -5.71
CA LEU A 119 12.46 -32.92 -4.71
C LEU A 119 11.64 -34.00 -5.39
N ASP A 120 11.70 -35.20 -4.83
CA ASP A 120 10.82 -36.27 -5.24
C ASP A 120 9.47 -36.12 -4.54
N PRO A 121 8.35 -36.35 -5.26
CA PRO A 121 7.04 -36.38 -4.63
C PRO A 121 6.97 -37.45 -3.54
N LEU A 122 6.21 -37.17 -2.50
CA LEU A 122 5.99 -38.10 -1.41
C LEU A 122 5.28 -39.37 -1.91
N ASP A 123 5.81 -40.54 -1.53
CA ASP A 123 5.27 -41.89 -1.92
C ASP A 123 4.74 -42.65 -0.68
N ASP A 124 4.24 -41.95 0.33
CA ASP A 124 3.60 -42.58 1.49
C ASP A 124 2.10 -42.82 1.21
N ILE A 125 1.73 -44.08 1.01
CA ILE A 125 0.36 -44.49 0.69
C ILE A 125 -0.64 -44.04 1.75
N ARG A 126 -0.26 -44.03 3.03
CA ARG A 126 -1.11 -43.59 4.14
C ARG A 126 -1.44 -42.08 4.01
N ILE A 127 -0.42 -41.26 3.79
CA ILE A 127 -0.58 -39.80 3.64
C ILE A 127 -1.36 -39.46 2.37
N LEU A 128 -1.04 -40.13 1.26
CA LEU A 128 -1.72 -39.93 -0.02
C LEU A 128 -3.20 -40.30 0.07
N ARG A 129 -3.55 -41.38 0.77
CA ARG A 129 -4.96 -41.79 0.97
C ARG A 129 -5.72 -40.70 1.77
N ILE A 130 -5.22 -40.25 2.90
CA ILE A 130 -5.84 -39.21 3.71
C ILE A 130 -6.08 -37.96 2.86
N PHE A 131 -5.10 -37.57 2.03
CA PHE A 131 -5.22 -36.40 1.17
C PHE A 131 -6.25 -36.61 0.04
N SER A 132 -6.27 -37.79 -0.58
CA SER A 132 -7.26 -38.15 -1.61
C SER A 132 -8.70 -38.06 -1.08
N ASP A 133 -8.95 -38.57 0.14
CA ASP A 133 -10.26 -38.48 0.79
C ASP A 133 -10.70 -37.02 1.00
N ILE A 134 -9.75 -36.15 1.34
CA ILE A 134 -10.01 -34.71 1.50
C ILE A 134 -10.29 -34.03 0.15
N LEU A 135 -9.53 -34.35 -0.89
CA LEU A 135 -9.77 -33.81 -2.23
C LEU A 135 -11.18 -34.18 -2.72
N GLU A 136 -11.64 -35.39 -2.46
CA GLU A 136 -13.00 -35.85 -2.78
C GLU A 136 -14.05 -35.11 -1.93
N GLU A 137 -13.84 -34.94 -0.61
CA GLU A 137 -14.73 -34.20 0.28
C GLU A 137 -14.92 -32.74 -0.18
N TYR A 138 -13.86 -32.12 -0.68
CA TYR A 138 -13.90 -30.72 -1.18
C TYR A 138 -14.20 -30.60 -2.68
N HIS A 139 -14.50 -31.71 -3.36
CA HIS A 139 -14.76 -31.76 -4.81
C HIS A 139 -13.63 -31.11 -5.64
N CYS A 140 -12.40 -31.25 -5.19
CA CYS A 140 -11.24 -30.66 -5.84
C CYS A 140 -10.65 -31.63 -6.88
N THR A 141 -10.78 -31.28 -8.16
CA THR A 141 -10.29 -32.11 -9.27
C THR A 141 -8.83 -31.82 -9.66
N LYS A 142 -8.18 -30.88 -8.99
CA LYS A 142 -6.78 -30.54 -9.28
C LYS A 142 -5.84 -31.59 -8.73
N GLN A 143 -4.85 -31.96 -9.53
CA GLN A 143 -3.72 -32.75 -9.06
C GLN A 143 -2.81 -31.83 -8.21
N ILE A 144 -2.63 -32.17 -6.95
CA ILE A 144 -1.78 -31.44 -6.00
C ILE A 144 -0.75 -32.46 -5.49
N LEU A 145 0.52 -32.21 -5.80
CA LEU A 145 1.61 -33.03 -5.31
C LEU A 145 1.98 -32.66 -3.88
N ILE A 146 2.43 -33.64 -3.13
CA ILE A 146 2.94 -33.46 -1.76
C ILE A 146 4.45 -33.71 -1.79
N TYR A 147 5.20 -32.82 -1.17
CA TYR A 147 6.65 -32.97 -0.99
C TYR A 147 6.98 -32.93 0.48
N GLN A 148 7.85 -33.85 0.91
CA GLN A 148 8.42 -33.80 2.25
C GLN A 148 9.73 -33.02 2.21
N VAL A 149 9.82 -31.96 3.01
CA VAL A 149 10.93 -31.02 2.94
C VAL A 149 11.67 -30.98 4.27
N PRO A 150 12.90 -31.50 4.33
CA PRO A 150 13.71 -31.42 5.55
C PRO A 150 13.98 -29.95 5.91
N GLY A 151 13.88 -29.62 7.21
CA GLY A 151 14.13 -28.26 7.71
C GLY A 151 13.01 -27.26 7.44
N LEU A 152 11.90 -27.67 6.85
CA LEU A 152 10.70 -26.84 6.77
C LEU A 152 10.08 -26.73 8.18
N SER A 153 9.73 -25.51 8.57
CA SER A 153 9.23 -25.25 9.93
C SER A 153 7.74 -25.58 10.11
N SER A 154 6.90 -25.36 9.08
CA SER A 154 5.47 -25.69 9.11
C SER A 154 4.98 -26.13 7.74
N PRO A 155 3.88 -26.91 7.68
CA PRO A 155 3.22 -27.20 6.43
C PRO A 155 2.87 -25.94 5.67
N ALA A 156 2.83 -26.02 4.34
CA ALA A 156 2.43 -24.89 3.50
C ALA A 156 1.98 -25.35 2.13
N ILE A 157 0.94 -24.73 1.58
CA ILE A 157 0.60 -24.84 0.17
C ILE A 157 1.32 -23.73 -0.61
N SER A 158 1.82 -24.10 -1.79
CA SER A 158 2.54 -23.18 -2.66
C SER A 158 2.21 -23.44 -4.13
N GLY A 159 2.49 -22.44 -4.98
CA GLY A 159 2.18 -22.53 -6.42
C GLY A 159 0.83 -21.95 -6.79
N LEU A 160 0.84 -20.92 -7.66
CA LEU A 160 -0.37 -20.21 -8.07
C LEU A 160 -1.21 -21.02 -9.08
N ILE A 161 -0.56 -21.69 -10.01
CA ILE A 161 -1.18 -22.42 -11.12
C ILE A 161 -1.12 -23.93 -10.88
N HIS A 162 0.03 -24.41 -10.45
CA HIS A 162 0.29 -25.81 -10.10
C HIS A 162 0.54 -25.88 -8.60
N PRO A 163 -0.50 -26.05 -7.79
CA PRO A 163 -0.37 -26.10 -6.35
C PRO A 163 0.38 -27.36 -5.91
N VAL A 164 1.22 -27.18 -4.89
CA VAL A 164 1.94 -28.25 -4.22
C VAL A 164 1.85 -28.05 -2.72
N ILE A 165 1.74 -29.13 -1.97
CA ILE A 165 1.80 -29.09 -0.49
C ILE A 165 3.19 -29.49 -0.06
N LEU A 166 3.75 -28.69 0.82
CA LEU A 166 5.03 -28.95 1.45
C LEU A 166 4.77 -29.40 2.89
N LEU A 167 5.27 -30.56 3.25
CA LEU A 167 5.21 -31.08 4.61
C LEU A 167 6.62 -31.08 5.22
N PRO A 168 6.79 -30.60 6.45
CA PRO A 168 7.99 -30.88 7.25
C PRO A 168 8.27 -32.39 7.35
N ASP A 169 9.55 -32.75 7.36
CA ASP A 169 9.99 -34.13 7.57
C ASP A 169 9.84 -34.51 9.03
N ARG A 170 8.67 -35.03 9.41
CA ARG A 170 8.31 -35.49 10.75
C ARG A 170 7.09 -36.40 10.73
N GLU A 171 6.89 -37.11 11.83
CA GLU A 171 5.70 -37.93 11.99
C GLU A 171 4.47 -37.09 12.38
N TYR A 172 3.34 -37.49 11.83
CA TYR A 172 2.04 -36.88 12.07
C TYR A 172 0.99 -37.95 12.42
N SER A 173 0.07 -37.62 13.31
CA SER A 173 -1.14 -38.41 13.48
C SER A 173 -2.07 -38.23 12.26
N ASP A 174 -2.95 -39.21 11.99
CA ASP A 174 -3.92 -39.12 10.89
C ASP A 174 -4.83 -37.89 11.06
N GLN A 175 -5.18 -37.58 12.31
CA GLN A 175 -6.00 -36.43 12.63
C GLN A 175 -5.28 -35.10 12.34
N ASP A 176 -4.00 -34.98 12.70
CA ASP A 176 -3.21 -33.79 12.39
C ASP A 176 -3.03 -33.62 10.88
N LEU A 177 -2.73 -34.71 10.14
CA LEU A 177 -2.65 -34.66 8.67
C LEU A 177 -3.94 -34.17 8.05
N ARG A 178 -5.08 -34.68 8.53
CA ARG A 178 -6.39 -34.27 8.03
C ARG A 178 -6.62 -32.78 8.24
N PHE A 179 -6.35 -32.25 9.43
CA PHE A 179 -6.48 -30.81 9.71
C PHE A 179 -5.51 -29.97 8.88
N ILE A 180 -4.26 -30.39 8.75
CA ILE A 180 -3.24 -29.71 7.96
C ILE A 180 -3.70 -29.65 6.48
N PHE A 181 -4.09 -30.76 5.89
CA PHE A 181 -4.50 -30.78 4.50
C PHE A 181 -5.77 -29.96 4.23
N MET A 182 -6.75 -30.02 5.12
CA MET A 182 -7.94 -29.18 5.04
C MET A 182 -7.57 -27.70 5.12
N HIS A 183 -6.63 -27.34 6.00
CA HIS A 183 -6.15 -25.97 6.15
C HIS A 183 -5.44 -25.47 4.88
N GLU A 184 -4.48 -26.22 4.39
CA GLU A 184 -3.71 -25.84 3.21
C GLU A 184 -4.58 -25.82 1.93
N LEU A 185 -5.44 -26.80 1.75
CA LEU A 185 -6.34 -26.87 0.59
C LEU A 185 -7.31 -25.67 0.57
N ASN A 186 -7.82 -25.25 1.73
CA ASN A 186 -8.68 -24.07 1.83
C ASN A 186 -8.00 -22.77 1.39
N HIS A 187 -6.71 -22.58 1.66
CA HIS A 187 -5.96 -21.45 1.16
C HIS A 187 -5.94 -21.41 -0.37
N TYR A 188 -5.75 -22.57 -0.99
CA TYR A 188 -5.80 -22.68 -2.46
C TYR A 188 -7.19 -22.37 -3.01
N LEU A 189 -8.23 -23.00 -2.47
CA LEU A 189 -9.62 -22.87 -2.93
C LEU A 189 -10.14 -21.44 -2.80
N HIS A 190 -9.66 -20.69 -1.81
CA HIS A 190 -10.05 -19.29 -1.57
C HIS A 190 -9.11 -18.26 -2.21
N HIS A 191 -8.19 -18.71 -3.06
CA HIS A 191 -7.24 -17.85 -3.79
C HIS A 191 -6.35 -16.98 -2.90
N ASP A 192 -6.03 -17.43 -1.68
CA ASP A 192 -5.23 -16.64 -0.74
C ASP A 192 -3.79 -16.47 -1.23
N LEU A 193 -3.26 -17.44 -1.99
CA LEU A 193 -1.97 -17.35 -2.67
C LEU A 193 -1.94 -16.21 -3.70
N TRP A 194 -3.02 -16.04 -4.48
CA TRP A 194 -3.15 -14.96 -5.46
C TRP A 194 -3.24 -13.59 -4.78
N LYS A 195 -3.99 -13.47 -3.68
CA LYS A 195 -4.08 -12.23 -2.88
C LYS A 195 -2.71 -11.84 -2.33
N SER A 196 -1.98 -12.81 -1.77
CA SER A 196 -0.62 -12.61 -1.27
C SER A 196 0.35 -12.21 -2.36
N PHE A 197 0.33 -12.90 -3.52
CA PHE A 197 1.17 -12.58 -4.67
C PHE A 197 0.93 -11.15 -5.18
N PHE A 198 -0.33 -10.79 -5.40
CA PHE A 198 -0.68 -9.44 -5.85
C PHE A 198 -0.21 -8.36 -4.87
N TRP A 199 -0.39 -8.60 -3.58
CA TRP A 199 0.06 -7.64 -2.58
C TRP A 199 1.58 -7.54 -2.46
N GLU A 200 2.32 -8.62 -2.70
CA GLU A 200 3.78 -8.56 -2.79
C GLU A 200 4.24 -7.67 -3.95
N LEU A 201 3.55 -7.69 -5.09
CA LEU A 201 3.84 -6.75 -6.19
C LEU A 201 3.59 -5.30 -5.79
N VAL A 202 2.48 -5.03 -5.07
CA VAL A 202 2.20 -3.68 -4.53
C VAL A 202 3.30 -3.23 -3.57
N VAL A 203 3.75 -4.11 -2.67
CA VAL A 203 4.86 -3.82 -1.75
C VAL A 203 6.18 -3.58 -2.49
N CYS A 204 6.44 -4.28 -3.59
CA CYS A 204 7.63 -4.02 -4.40
C CYS A 204 7.62 -2.61 -5.01
N ILE A 205 6.45 -2.10 -5.42
CA ILE A 205 6.29 -0.75 -5.93
C ILE A 205 6.38 0.28 -4.79
N TYR A 206 5.67 0.03 -3.68
CA TYR A 206 5.62 0.91 -2.51
C TYR A 206 6.64 0.52 -1.43
N TRP A 207 7.83 0.08 -1.84
CA TRP A 207 8.88 -0.42 -0.95
C TRP A 207 9.33 0.61 0.10
N TRP A 208 9.21 1.87 -0.20
CA TRP A 208 9.56 3.00 0.66
C TRP A 208 8.50 3.30 1.74
N ASN A 209 7.26 2.82 1.57
CA ASN A 209 6.17 3.09 2.51
C ASN A 209 6.05 1.96 3.55
N PRO A 210 6.35 2.20 4.83
CA PRO A 210 6.28 1.18 5.87
C PRO A 210 4.87 0.61 6.08
N LEU A 211 3.82 1.39 5.82
CA LEU A 211 2.43 0.94 5.95
C LEU A 211 2.08 -0.17 4.94
N SER A 212 2.72 -0.20 3.77
CA SER A 212 2.52 -1.27 2.80
C SER A 212 2.91 -2.65 3.37
N TYR A 213 3.99 -2.72 4.16
CA TYR A 213 4.42 -3.95 4.84
C TYR A 213 3.45 -4.35 5.97
N MET A 214 2.88 -3.36 6.68
CA MET A 214 1.89 -3.61 7.73
C MET A 214 0.61 -4.20 7.14
N ILE A 215 0.14 -3.67 6.00
CA ILE A 215 -1.03 -4.21 5.29
C ILE A 215 -0.74 -5.59 4.70
N ARG A 216 0.46 -5.83 4.16
CA ARG A 216 0.89 -7.17 3.73
C ARG A 216 0.71 -8.19 4.86
N ARG A 217 1.19 -7.85 6.05
CA ARG A 217 1.02 -8.71 7.23
C ARG A 217 -0.45 -8.89 7.60
N LEU A 218 -1.22 -7.80 7.59
CA LEU A 218 -2.66 -7.85 7.84
C LEU A 218 -3.40 -8.79 6.89
N ILE A 219 -3.06 -8.79 5.59
CA ILE A 219 -3.68 -9.68 4.59
C ILE A 219 -3.37 -11.15 4.92
N LYS A 220 -2.11 -11.46 5.26
CA LYS A 220 -1.72 -12.82 5.67
C LYS A 220 -2.47 -13.25 6.92
N ASP A 221 -2.44 -12.44 7.97
CA ASP A 221 -3.16 -12.73 9.21
C ASP A 221 -4.67 -12.91 8.97
N THR A 222 -5.26 -12.09 8.08
CA THR A 222 -6.69 -12.19 7.74
C THR A 222 -7.00 -13.47 6.98
N ALA A 223 -6.11 -13.94 6.11
CA ALA A 223 -6.25 -15.21 5.41
C ALA A 223 -6.25 -16.38 6.41
N GLU A 224 -5.32 -16.39 7.37
CA GLU A 224 -5.28 -17.38 8.46
C GLU A 224 -6.60 -17.38 9.25
N TYR A 225 -7.03 -16.20 9.74
CA TYR A 225 -8.27 -16.09 10.51
C TYR A 225 -9.51 -16.52 9.73
N ALA A 226 -9.59 -16.15 8.45
CA ALA A 226 -10.68 -16.56 7.58
C ALA A 226 -10.72 -18.07 7.41
N ASN A 227 -9.56 -18.68 7.25
CA ASN A 227 -9.40 -20.11 7.06
C ASN A 227 -9.80 -20.88 8.33
N ASP A 228 -9.25 -20.49 9.48
CA ASP A 228 -9.58 -21.08 10.78
C ASP A 228 -11.09 -21.04 11.10
N ILE A 229 -11.70 -19.87 10.87
CA ILE A 229 -13.14 -19.71 11.09
C ILE A 229 -13.96 -20.61 10.17
N ARG A 230 -13.57 -20.75 8.89
CA ARG A 230 -14.29 -21.64 7.94
C ARG A 230 -14.22 -23.10 8.36
N LEU A 231 -13.04 -23.56 8.79
CA LEU A 231 -12.84 -24.95 9.22
C LEU A 231 -13.56 -25.30 10.50
N THR A 232 -13.84 -24.31 11.36
CA THR A 232 -14.36 -24.53 12.71
C THR A 232 -15.79 -24.04 12.93
N LYS A 233 -16.38 -23.27 12.00
CA LYS A 233 -17.64 -22.53 12.18
C LYS A 233 -18.82 -23.43 12.57
N ASP A 234 -19.00 -24.53 11.89
CA ASP A 234 -20.16 -25.41 12.06
C ASP A 234 -19.76 -26.75 12.72
N ARG A 235 -18.59 -26.80 13.38
CA ARG A 235 -18.08 -27.98 14.06
C ARG A 235 -18.41 -27.96 15.56
N ASP A 236 -18.56 -29.14 16.14
CA ASP A 236 -18.70 -29.33 17.59
C ASP A 236 -17.47 -28.85 18.38
N GLU A 237 -17.64 -28.68 19.67
CA GLU A 237 -16.60 -28.15 20.57
C GLU A 237 -15.34 -29.06 20.60
N LEU A 238 -15.56 -30.37 20.56
CA LEU A 238 -14.45 -31.33 20.55
C LEU A 238 -13.61 -31.19 19.29
N THR A 239 -14.23 -31.15 18.14
CA THR A 239 -13.52 -30.96 16.84
C THR A 239 -12.78 -29.62 16.80
N ARG A 240 -13.36 -28.54 17.31
CA ARG A 240 -12.68 -27.23 17.40
C ARG A 240 -11.47 -27.29 18.33
N THR A 241 -11.60 -27.97 19.48
CA THR A 241 -10.50 -28.15 20.43
C THR A 241 -9.36 -28.97 19.80
N ASN A 242 -9.69 -30.07 19.13
CA ASN A 242 -8.71 -30.90 18.43
C ASN A 242 -7.98 -30.12 17.33
N TYR A 243 -8.71 -29.28 16.57
CA TYR A 243 -8.09 -28.40 15.58
C TYR A 243 -7.12 -27.39 16.21
N MET A 244 -7.49 -26.75 17.32
CA MET A 244 -6.61 -25.83 18.05
C MET A 244 -5.37 -26.55 18.59
N LEU A 245 -5.53 -27.77 19.11
CA LEU A 245 -4.40 -28.59 19.56
C LEU A 245 -3.46 -28.94 18.40
N SER A 246 -4.00 -29.31 17.25
CA SER A 246 -3.20 -29.57 16.03
C SER A 246 -2.43 -28.32 15.58
N LEU A 247 -3.04 -27.13 15.60
CA LEU A 247 -2.35 -25.87 15.34
C LEU A 247 -1.20 -25.62 16.32
N LEU A 248 -1.42 -25.84 17.61
CA LEU A 248 -0.41 -25.67 18.64
C LEU A 248 0.74 -26.68 18.50
N ASN A 249 0.45 -27.94 18.20
CA ASN A 249 1.45 -28.97 17.97
C ASN A 249 2.31 -28.66 16.74
N THR A 250 1.67 -28.20 15.68
CA THR A 250 2.36 -27.79 14.44
C THR A 250 3.30 -26.62 14.68
N SER A 251 2.95 -25.68 15.57
CA SER A 251 3.74 -24.48 15.85
C SER A 251 4.87 -24.67 16.85
N LYS A 252 4.68 -25.49 17.89
CA LYS A 252 5.71 -25.73 18.93
C LYS A 252 7.01 -26.29 18.37
N GLN A 253 6.93 -27.01 17.26
CA GLN A 253 8.07 -27.67 16.64
C GLN A 253 8.86 -26.76 15.68
N THR A 254 8.44 -25.52 15.50
CA THR A 254 9.06 -24.58 14.57
C THR A 254 10.33 -23.89 15.09
N HIS A 255 10.70 -24.10 16.34
CA HIS A 255 11.80 -23.35 16.98
C HIS A 255 13.23 -23.81 16.63
N THR A 256 13.43 -24.83 15.78
CA THR A 256 14.74 -25.46 15.66
C THR A 256 15.53 -25.23 14.36
N PHE A 257 14.95 -24.73 13.26
CA PHE A 257 15.72 -24.61 12.02
C PHE A 257 15.35 -23.37 11.16
N HIS A 258 16.30 -22.44 11.03
CA HIS A 258 16.22 -21.21 10.23
C HIS A 258 17.01 -21.27 8.90
N THR A 259 17.05 -22.39 8.18
CA THR A 259 18.05 -22.53 7.11
C THR A 259 17.55 -22.57 5.66
N LEU A 260 16.25 -22.52 5.39
CA LEU A 260 15.79 -22.42 4.00
C LEU A 260 15.29 -21.00 3.69
N PRO A 261 15.72 -20.41 2.56
CA PRO A 261 15.15 -19.17 2.06
C PRO A 261 13.75 -19.45 1.46
N THR A 262 12.87 -20.04 2.26
CA THR A 262 11.47 -20.13 1.90
C THR A 262 10.92 -18.73 1.78
N LEU A 263 10.20 -18.49 0.69
CA LEU A 263 9.36 -17.30 0.54
C LEU A 263 8.74 -16.98 1.90
N HIS A 264 8.86 -15.75 2.37
CA HIS A 264 8.43 -15.28 3.69
C HIS A 264 6.95 -15.51 4.02
N PHE A 265 6.46 -16.75 3.85
CA PHE A 265 5.13 -17.18 4.27
C PHE A 265 5.06 -17.53 5.77
N GLN A 266 6.21 -17.57 6.47
CA GLN A 266 6.36 -18.17 7.79
C GLN A 266 6.77 -17.21 8.92
N GLU A 267 6.27 -15.99 8.95
CA GLU A 267 6.33 -15.20 10.19
C GLU A 267 5.06 -15.41 11.04
N GLY A 268 4.79 -16.66 11.42
CA GLY A 268 3.82 -16.97 12.47
C GLY A 268 4.48 -16.93 13.83
N THR A 269 4.49 -15.77 14.49
CA THR A 269 4.93 -15.65 15.88
C THR A 269 3.93 -16.37 16.81
N ILE A 270 4.37 -16.92 17.94
CA ILE A 270 3.51 -17.52 18.99
C ILE A 270 2.30 -16.65 19.32
N LEU A 271 2.48 -15.32 19.36
CA LEU A 271 1.41 -14.33 19.53
C LEU A 271 0.30 -14.42 18.47
N ASN A 272 0.62 -14.90 17.28
CA ASN A 272 -0.37 -15.04 16.21
C ASN A 272 -1.25 -16.28 16.41
N ILE A 273 -0.67 -17.34 16.96
CA ILE A 273 -1.40 -18.59 17.26
C ILE A 273 -2.34 -18.43 18.44
N GLU A 274 -1.91 -17.74 19.49
CA GLU A 274 -2.78 -17.38 20.61
C GLU A 274 -4.00 -16.60 20.11
N LYS A 275 -3.78 -15.60 19.25
CA LYS A 275 -4.86 -14.83 18.66
C LYS A 275 -5.76 -15.68 17.76
N ARG A 276 -5.22 -16.66 17.01
CA ARG A 276 -5.99 -17.62 16.20
C ARG A 276 -6.88 -18.48 17.08
N CYS A 277 -6.32 -19.09 18.13
CA CYS A 277 -7.08 -19.91 19.10
C CYS A 277 -8.21 -19.09 19.76
N ASP A 278 -7.92 -17.87 20.16
CA ASP A 278 -8.89 -16.93 20.71
C ASP A 278 -10.05 -16.65 19.74
N LEU A 279 -9.73 -16.40 18.46
CA LEU A 279 -10.71 -16.14 17.41
C LEU A 279 -11.59 -17.38 17.14
N ILE A 280 -11.01 -18.58 17.11
CA ILE A 280 -11.72 -19.85 16.97
C ILE A 280 -12.69 -20.05 18.14
N ASN A 281 -12.22 -19.82 19.37
CA ASN A 281 -13.03 -20.00 20.57
C ASN A 281 -14.18 -18.97 20.70
N ASP A 282 -13.92 -17.72 20.28
CA ASP A 282 -14.89 -16.63 20.39
C ASP A 282 -15.85 -16.54 19.18
N SER A 283 -15.49 -17.18 18.05
CA SER A 283 -16.29 -17.08 16.81
C SER A 283 -17.76 -17.52 16.95
N PRO A 284 -18.11 -18.57 17.72
CA PRO A 284 -19.52 -18.93 17.91
C PRO A 284 -20.29 -17.97 18.81
N LYS A 285 -19.59 -17.25 19.69
CA LYS A 285 -20.17 -16.37 20.71
C LYS A 285 -20.48 -14.98 20.19
N ILE A 286 -19.76 -14.54 19.16
CA ILE A 286 -19.84 -13.18 18.62
C ILE A 286 -20.57 -13.20 17.29
N ARG A 287 -21.80 -12.67 17.27
CA ARG A 287 -22.57 -12.51 16.03
C ARG A 287 -22.01 -11.35 15.19
N ARG A 288 -22.04 -11.52 13.87
CA ARG A 288 -21.75 -10.43 12.92
C ARG A 288 -22.73 -9.28 13.16
N ASN A 289 -22.21 -8.06 13.16
CA ASN A 289 -23.00 -6.86 13.36
C ASN A 289 -23.02 -6.03 12.08
N LEU A 290 -24.14 -6.08 11.36
CA LEU A 290 -24.34 -5.35 10.11
C LEU A 290 -24.13 -3.84 10.28
N PHE A 291 -24.63 -3.27 11.38
CA PHE A 291 -24.46 -1.84 11.65
C PHE A 291 -22.98 -1.46 11.79
N SER A 292 -22.18 -2.28 12.49
CA SER A 292 -20.72 -2.09 12.56
C SER A 292 -20.07 -2.17 11.17
N GLN A 293 -20.49 -3.12 10.34
CA GLN A 293 -19.98 -3.27 8.97
C GLN A 293 -20.29 -2.02 8.14
N PHE A 294 -21.52 -1.51 8.20
CA PHE A 294 -21.91 -0.28 7.49
C PHE A 294 -21.09 0.94 7.93
N ILE A 295 -20.83 1.09 9.24
CA ILE A 295 -19.99 2.18 9.74
C ILE A 295 -18.57 2.10 9.12
N HIS A 296 -17.94 0.93 9.14
CA HIS A 296 -16.58 0.81 8.65
C HIS A 296 -16.48 0.89 7.12
N ILE A 297 -17.41 0.30 6.40
CA ILE A 297 -17.50 0.46 4.94
C ILE A 297 -17.75 1.94 4.59
N GLY A 298 -18.69 2.59 5.30
CA GLY A 298 -18.98 4.01 5.12
C GLY A 298 -17.78 4.90 5.42
N SER A 299 -17.02 4.63 6.48
CA SER A 299 -15.81 5.38 6.84
C SER A 299 -14.73 5.27 5.75
N ILE A 300 -14.50 4.06 5.23
CA ILE A 300 -13.51 3.85 4.16
C ILE A 300 -13.99 4.46 2.85
N SER A 301 -15.27 4.31 2.51
CA SER A 301 -15.86 4.97 1.34
C SER A 301 -15.76 6.49 1.43
N LEU A 302 -15.99 7.06 2.62
CA LEU A 302 -15.83 8.49 2.85
C LEU A 302 -14.38 8.93 2.64
N LEU A 303 -13.41 8.24 3.25
CA LEU A 303 -11.98 8.55 3.05
C LEU A 303 -11.58 8.42 1.59
N PHE A 304 -12.08 7.40 0.90
CA PHE A 304 -11.85 7.22 -0.54
C PHE A 304 -12.43 8.39 -1.35
N THR A 305 -13.68 8.76 -1.10
CA THR A 305 -14.35 9.89 -1.77
C THR A 305 -13.62 11.19 -1.48
N LEU A 306 -13.25 11.47 -0.23
CA LEU A 306 -12.45 12.65 0.13
C LEU A 306 -11.12 12.67 -0.64
N SER A 307 -10.49 11.50 -0.80
CA SER A 307 -9.24 11.40 -1.56
C SER A 307 -9.39 11.68 -3.05
N LEU A 308 -10.60 11.59 -3.60
CA LEU A 308 -10.91 11.96 -4.99
C LEU A 308 -11.37 13.41 -5.11
N CYS A 309 -11.97 13.95 -4.04
CA CYS A 309 -12.51 15.31 -4.01
C CYS A 309 -11.45 16.38 -3.71
N PHE A 310 -10.38 16.03 -3.00
CA PHE A 310 -9.38 17.00 -2.56
C PHE A 310 -7.99 16.69 -3.10
N ILE A 311 -7.40 17.70 -3.76
CA ILE A 311 -6.02 17.65 -4.26
C ILE A 311 -5.23 18.73 -3.54
N PHE A 312 -4.21 18.33 -2.79
CA PHE A 312 -3.31 19.26 -2.14
C PHE A 312 -2.29 19.79 -3.14
N GLN A 313 -2.27 21.11 -3.33
CA GLN A 313 -1.34 21.78 -4.22
C GLN A 313 -0.60 22.90 -3.49
N PRO A 314 0.67 23.18 -3.84
CA PRO A 314 1.29 24.39 -3.42
C PRO A 314 0.54 25.55 -4.07
N ARG A 315 0.38 26.65 -3.38
CA ARG A 315 -0.11 27.89 -4.00
C ARG A 315 0.89 28.28 -5.08
N SER A 316 0.49 28.16 -6.32
CA SER A 316 1.28 28.64 -7.46
C SER A 316 1.10 30.17 -7.55
N PRO A 317 2.16 30.93 -7.83
CA PRO A 317 1.99 32.30 -8.25
C PRO A 317 1.03 32.38 -9.43
N ALA A 318 0.23 33.46 -9.49
CA ALA A 318 -0.61 33.68 -10.66
C ALA A 318 0.26 33.61 -11.93
N PRO A 319 -0.20 32.90 -12.96
CA PRO A 319 0.59 32.81 -14.18
C PRO A 319 0.80 34.20 -14.75
N SER A 320 2.04 34.55 -15.00
CA SER A 320 2.39 35.75 -15.75
C SER A 320 2.26 35.43 -17.24
N TYR A 321 1.61 36.33 -17.99
CA TYR A 321 1.42 36.22 -19.44
C TYR A 321 2.31 37.24 -20.15
N ASP A 322 3.00 36.80 -21.18
CA ASP A 322 3.65 37.67 -22.14
C ASP A 322 2.62 38.39 -23.06
N ASN A 323 3.06 39.40 -23.79
CA ASN A 323 2.20 40.09 -24.77
C ASN A 323 1.59 39.18 -25.83
N ASP A 324 2.20 38.00 -26.05
CA ASP A 324 1.71 36.95 -26.97
C ASP A 324 0.83 35.89 -26.26
N GLY A 325 0.48 36.09 -24.97
CA GLY A 325 -0.31 35.12 -24.18
C GLY A 325 0.45 33.91 -23.69
N THR A 326 1.79 33.90 -23.78
CA THR A 326 2.62 32.80 -23.28
C THR A 326 2.78 32.89 -21.76
N VAL A 327 2.58 31.79 -21.07
CA VAL A 327 2.70 31.74 -19.63
C VAL A 327 4.18 31.73 -19.21
N ILE A 328 4.60 32.74 -18.48
CA ILE A 328 5.97 32.81 -17.92
C ILE A 328 5.97 32.17 -16.54
N PHE A 329 6.75 31.12 -16.36
CA PHE A 329 6.85 30.35 -15.10
C PHE A 329 8.05 30.74 -14.23
N ASP A 330 8.76 31.82 -14.54
CA ASP A 330 9.88 32.25 -13.70
C ASP A 330 9.38 32.82 -12.37
N LYS A 331 9.96 32.34 -11.27
CA LYS A 331 9.60 32.80 -9.93
C LYS A 331 10.01 34.27 -9.76
N PRO A 332 9.07 35.17 -9.46
CA PRO A 332 9.40 36.57 -9.21
C PRO A 332 10.37 36.67 -8.02
N ASP A 333 11.51 37.32 -8.23
CA ASP A 333 12.49 37.62 -7.19
C ASP A 333 12.90 39.10 -7.21
N SER A 334 13.72 39.50 -6.26
CA SER A 334 14.20 40.89 -6.16
C SER A 334 15.12 41.33 -7.31
N SER A 335 15.60 40.41 -8.15
CA SER A 335 16.48 40.71 -9.29
C SER A 335 15.74 40.87 -10.61
N ASN A 336 14.58 40.22 -10.71
CA ASN A 336 13.82 40.15 -11.97
C ASN A 336 12.41 40.76 -11.91
N SER A 337 11.94 41.21 -10.73
CA SER A 337 10.57 41.66 -10.58
C SER A 337 10.36 42.72 -9.48
N PHE A 338 9.28 43.49 -9.60
CA PHE A 338 8.87 44.49 -8.62
C PHE A 338 7.35 44.65 -8.59
N TYR A 339 6.85 45.20 -7.47
CA TYR A 339 5.45 45.54 -7.28
C TYR A 339 5.18 47.04 -7.41
N ILE A 340 4.03 47.39 -8.01
CA ILE A 340 3.52 48.77 -7.98
C ILE A 340 2.14 48.76 -7.32
N LYS A 341 1.97 49.59 -6.27
CA LYS A 341 0.68 49.71 -5.60
C LYS A 341 -0.33 50.33 -6.51
N ARG A 342 -1.49 49.70 -6.71
CA ARG A 342 -2.58 50.17 -7.54
C ARG A 342 -3.25 51.40 -6.93
N LYS A 343 -3.68 52.31 -7.80
CA LYS A 343 -4.38 53.57 -7.40
C LYS A 343 -5.75 53.32 -6.76
N ASP A 344 -6.40 52.18 -7.12
CA ASP A 344 -7.70 51.76 -6.58
C ASP A 344 -7.59 51.16 -5.15
N GLY A 345 -6.40 51.01 -4.64
CA GLY A 345 -6.12 50.42 -3.31
C GLY A 345 -6.37 48.91 -3.21
N LYS A 346 -6.76 48.24 -4.31
CA LYS A 346 -7.06 46.80 -4.35
C LYS A 346 -5.89 45.99 -4.95
N GLY A 347 -4.83 45.80 -4.16
CA GLY A 347 -3.71 44.97 -4.55
C GLY A 347 -2.55 45.71 -5.22
N TYR A 348 -1.67 44.94 -5.83
CA TYR A 348 -0.41 45.37 -6.42
C TYR A 348 -0.28 44.78 -7.82
N ASP A 349 0.18 45.60 -8.78
CA ASP A 349 0.59 45.08 -10.11
C ASP A 349 1.99 44.51 -10.01
N LEU A 350 2.15 43.26 -10.42
CA LEU A 350 3.46 42.60 -10.50
C LEU A 350 4.08 42.84 -11.88
N TYR A 351 5.28 43.36 -11.91
CA TYR A 351 6.09 43.50 -13.11
C TYR A 351 7.25 42.53 -13.07
N VAL A 352 7.41 41.70 -14.10
CA VAL A 352 8.52 40.75 -14.27
C VAL A 352 9.34 41.15 -15.47
N LYS A 353 10.66 41.02 -15.34
CA LYS A 353 11.58 41.30 -16.45
C LYS A 353 11.54 40.17 -17.46
N HIS A 354 11.26 40.52 -18.72
CA HIS A 354 11.37 39.61 -19.83
C HIS A 354 12.26 40.26 -20.89
N GLU A 355 13.38 39.61 -21.20
CA GLU A 355 14.47 40.16 -21.99
C GLU A 355 14.92 41.54 -21.51
N ASP A 356 14.65 42.62 -22.25
CA ASP A 356 15.04 43.99 -21.86
C ASP A 356 13.85 44.85 -21.37
N ALA A 357 12.66 44.30 -21.18
CA ALA A 357 11.47 45.02 -20.75
C ALA A 357 10.81 44.42 -19.51
N PHE A 358 10.17 45.29 -18.69
CA PHE A 358 9.32 44.85 -17.59
C PHE A 358 7.86 44.78 -18.03
N ILE A 359 7.28 43.61 -18.01
CA ILE A 359 5.91 43.30 -18.41
C ILE A 359 5.02 43.15 -17.17
N ASN A 360 3.80 43.68 -17.22
CA ASN A 360 2.81 43.48 -16.17
C ASN A 360 2.31 42.04 -16.20
N SER A 361 2.61 41.28 -15.17
CA SER A 361 2.32 39.85 -15.08
C SER A 361 1.05 39.54 -14.28
N GLY A 362 0.31 40.55 -13.86
CA GLY A 362 -0.98 40.39 -13.21
C GLY A 362 -1.11 41.15 -11.89
N ILE A 363 -2.27 40.96 -11.25
CA ILE A 363 -2.63 41.63 -9.99
C ILE A 363 -2.41 40.66 -8.82
N ILE A 364 -1.74 41.13 -7.78
CA ILE A 364 -1.52 40.38 -6.56
C ILE A 364 -2.19 41.11 -5.41
N GLU A 365 -2.98 40.41 -4.63
CA GLU A 365 -3.69 41.04 -3.47
C GLU A 365 -2.73 41.31 -2.33
N ASN A 366 -1.75 40.43 -2.09
CA ASN A 366 -0.82 40.56 -0.97
C ASN A 366 0.64 40.34 -1.44
N PRO A 367 1.52 41.35 -1.37
CA PRO A 367 2.92 41.24 -1.81
C PRO A 367 3.78 40.36 -0.88
N GLU A 368 3.31 40.07 0.33
CA GLU A 368 4.02 39.16 1.26
C GLU A 368 3.98 37.69 0.82
N ASP A 369 3.09 37.36 -0.13
CA ASP A 369 2.98 36.00 -0.68
C ASP A 369 4.24 35.59 -1.47
N TYR A 370 5.02 36.59 -1.93
CA TYR A 370 6.27 36.39 -2.68
C TYR A 370 7.42 37.11 -1.99
N LYS A 371 8.30 36.37 -1.34
CA LYS A 371 9.51 36.94 -0.75
C LYS A 371 10.50 37.31 -1.85
N GLY A 372 10.74 38.57 -2.04
CA GLY A 372 11.81 39.03 -2.94
C GLY A 372 11.52 40.35 -3.65
N PRO A 373 10.45 40.52 -4.45
CA PRO A 373 10.22 41.75 -5.19
C PRO A 373 9.97 42.94 -4.28
N LYS A 374 10.58 44.10 -4.61
CA LYS A 374 10.39 45.36 -3.86
C LYS A 374 9.14 46.10 -4.35
N ILE A 375 8.52 46.85 -3.48
CA ILE A 375 7.36 47.70 -3.80
C ILE A 375 7.86 49.10 -4.18
N TYR A 376 7.40 49.60 -5.34
CA TYR A 376 7.72 50.92 -5.86
C TYR A 376 6.46 51.76 -6.03
N SER A 377 6.61 53.08 -6.03
CA SER A 377 5.49 54.01 -6.24
C SER A 377 5.11 54.15 -7.71
N SER A 378 6.04 53.94 -8.61
CA SER A 378 5.81 54.01 -10.07
C SER A 378 6.73 53.11 -10.88
N LYS A 379 6.28 52.72 -12.09
CA LYS A 379 7.06 51.96 -13.04
C LYS A 379 8.38 52.64 -13.42
N LYS A 380 8.35 53.95 -13.59
CA LYS A 380 9.56 54.75 -13.94
C LYS A 380 10.65 54.68 -12.84
N GLU A 381 10.23 54.72 -11.59
CA GLU A 381 11.14 54.64 -10.46
C GLU A 381 11.80 53.25 -10.37
N ALA A 382 10.98 52.19 -10.53
CA ALA A 382 11.46 50.83 -10.51
C ALA A 382 12.40 50.52 -11.67
N THR A 383 12.04 50.89 -12.91
CA THR A 383 12.88 50.64 -14.08
C THR A 383 14.22 51.36 -13.99
N LYS A 384 14.25 52.58 -13.51
CA LYS A 384 15.52 53.32 -13.29
C LYS A 384 16.42 52.70 -12.24
N PHE A 385 15.84 52.04 -11.22
CA PHE A 385 16.63 51.30 -10.25
C PHE A 385 17.30 50.06 -10.85
N TYR A 386 16.57 49.34 -11.70
CA TYR A 386 17.10 48.10 -12.35
C TYR A 386 18.08 48.42 -13.50
N GLU A 387 18.00 49.57 -14.16
CA GLU A 387 18.98 50.02 -15.14
C GLU A 387 20.30 50.41 -14.50
N ASN A 388 20.29 50.90 -13.23
CA ASN A 388 21.49 51.28 -12.50
C ASN A 388 22.20 50.12 -11.79
N ILE A 389 21.66 48.88 -11.85
CA ILE A 389 22.28 47.67 -11.27
C ILE A 389 23.09 46.90 -12.33
N LYS A 390 23.04 47.34 -13.61
CA LYS A 390 23.96 46.85 -14.66
C LYS A 390 25.25 47.58 -14.54
#